data_609dca9b9d94f1951ee491cc2f9d2540
#
_entry.id   609dca9b9d94f1951ee491cc2f9d2540
#
_cell.length_a   1.000
_cell.length_b   1.000
_cell.length_c   1.000
_cell.angle_alpha   90.00
_cell.angle_beta   90.00
_cell.angle_gamma   90.00
#
_symmetry.space_group_name_H-M   'P 1'
#
loop_
_entity.id
_entity.type
_entity.pdbx_description
1 polymer ?
#
loop_
_entity_poly.entity_id
_entity_poly.type
_entity_poly.pdbx_seq_one_letter_code
_entity_poly.pdbx_strand_id
1 'polypeptide(L)'
;MLVDNINLYIKAGNGGNGAATFLRNAQTIKGGPDGGNGGNGGNIYFQGSTNINDLRQFRFQKKITAEDGVSGKHKKLFGKNAPHLTIYLPLGTRITDMGSGNVIEITSTTTPILSARGGKGGRGNNEFKSATNQTPRYAEKGRSGEEKKLFLELRLIADVGLIGLPNSGKSSLLGVLTNARPKIGNYAFTTLEPNIGMFKKHPIADIPGLIEGASKGKGLGVKFLKHIEKTKVLVHCIDSTDENVEKAYETVRSEFKQYNASLLDKPEIILLTKTDLATEKTIKNNIKILQQKGNKVLTCSIYNQKSLDILKQELESVL
;
A
#
# COMPACT_ATOMS: atom_id res chain seq x y z
N MET A 1 -11.64 -11.65 -5.37
CA MET A 1 -11.48 -11.58 -3.92
C MET A 1 -10.16 -10.87 -3.65
N LEU A 2 -10.20 -9.67 -3.06
CA LEU A 2 -9.02 -8.89 -2.68
C LEU A 2 -8.26 -9.63 -1.58
N VAL A 3 -6.94 -9.50 -1.61
CA VAL A 3 -6.06 -10.04 -0.57
C VAL A 3 -5.44 -8.86 0.15
N ASP A 4 -5.91 -8.59 1.38
CA ASP A 4 -5.45 -7.44 2.18
C ASP A 4 -4.32 -7.82 3.13
N ASN A 5 -4.24 -9.10 3.49
CA ASN A 5 -3.22 -9.62 4.40
C ASN A 5 -2.60 -10.87 3.81
N ILE A 6 -1.28 -10.94 3.83
CA ILE A 6 -0.58 -12.12 3.34
C ILE A 6 0.76 -12.33 4.06
N ASN A 7 1.07 -13.59 4.33
CA ASN A 7 2.41 -13.98 4.75
C ASN A 7 3.26 -14.25 3.51
N LEU A 8 4.39 -13.55 3.41
CA LEU A 8 5.34 -13.65 2.31
C LEU A 8 6.69 -14.09 2.85
N TYR A 9 7.27 -15.11 2.24
CA TYR A 9 8.65 -15.49 2.48
C TYR A 9 9.53 -14.93 1.37
N ILE A 10 10.54 -14.17 1.74
CA ILE A 10 11.53 -13.64 0.80
C ILE A 10 12.92 -14.20 1.11
N LYS A 11 13.66 -14.50 0.05
CA LYS A 11 15.05 -14.92 0.12
C LYS A 11 15.87 -14.13 -0.89
N ALA A 12 16.81 -13.35 -0.41
CA ALA A 12 17.81 -12.70 -1.28
C ALA A 12 18.75 -13.74 -1.88
N GLY A 13 19.37 -13.40 -3.00
CA GLY A 13 20.27 -14.30 -3.69
C GLY A 13 21.53 -14.61 -2.87
N ASN A 14 22.03 -15.82 -2.98
CA ASN A 14 23.32 -16.18 -2.37
C ASN A 14 24.47 -15.62 -3.21
N GLY A 15 25.61 -15.37 -2.58
CA GLY A 15 26.85 -15.08 -3.29
C GLY A 15 27.37 -16.32 -4.02
N GLY A 16 27.92 -16.11 -5.20
CA GLY A 16 28.63 -17.16 -5.95
C GLY A 16 29.93 -17.58 -5.23
N ASN A 17 30.32 -18.79 -5.38
CA ASN A 17 31.58 -19.28 -4.80
C ASN A 17 32.80 -18.72 -5.54
N GLY A 18 33.89 -18.45 -4.84
CA GLY A 18 35.19 -18.25 -5.45
C GLY A 18 35.70 -19.52 -6.09
N ALA A 19 36.56 -19.40 -7.09
CA ALA A 19 37.19 -20.52 -7.75
C ALA A 19 38.58 -20.81 -7.16
N ALA A 20 38.91 -22.10 -6.97
CA ALA A 20 40.25 -22.56 -6.60
C ALA A 20 40.88 -23.28 -7.80
N THR A 21 41.34 -22.49 -8.77
CA THR A 21 41.92 -23.00 -10.03
C THR A 21 43.37 -22.53 -10.22
N PHE A 22 44.07 -23.21 -11.09
CA PHE A 22 45.47 -22.93 -11.40
C PHE A 22 45.68 -22.85 -12.92
N LEU A 23 46.45 -21.86 -13.33
CA LEU A 23 46.81 -21.72 -14.73
C LEU A 23 47.65 -22.91 -15.17
N ARG A 24 47.21 -23.64 -16.18
CA ARG A 24 47.97 -24.73 -16.81
C ARG A 24 47.98 -24.46 -18.31
N ASN A 25 49.19 -24.29 -18.84
CA ASN A 25 49.42 -24.23 -20.29
C ASN A 25 50.65 -25.02 -20.64
N ALA A 26 50.89 -25.24 -21.92
CA ALA A 26 52.00 -26.05 -22.40
C ALA A 26 53.38 -25.52 -21.95
N GLN A 27 53.50 -24.22 -21.66
CA GLN A 27 54.76 -23.55 -21.27
C GLN A 27 54.92 -23.44 -19.76
N THR A 28 53.84 -23.59 -18.97
CA THR A 28 53.89 -23.45 -17.50
C THR A 28 53.12 -24.59 -16.84
N ILE A 29 53.82 -25.69 -16.58
CA ILE A 29 53.27 -26.89 -15.90
C ILE A 29 52.84 -26.59 -14.45
N LYS A 30 53.54 -25.65 -13.79
CA LYS A 30 53.27 -25.21 -12.41
C LYS A 30 52.78 -23.75 -12.39
N GLY A 31 51.69 -23.47 -13.12
CA GLY A 31 51.11 -22.14 -13.13
C GLY A 31 50.55 -21.70 -11.77
N GLY A 32 50.55 -20.40 -11.51
CA GLY A 32 50.04 -19.83 -10.26
C GLY A 32 48.50 -19.93 -10.12
N PRO A 33 47.95 -19.54 -8.95
CA PRO A 33 46.51 -19.50 -8.73
C PRO A 33 45.86 -18.51 -9.67
N ASP A 34 44.75 -18.92 -10.32
CA ASP A 34 44.04 -18.14 -11.33
C ASP A 34 42.53 -18.12 -11.14
N GLY A 35 42.07 -18.58 -9.98
CA GLY A 35 40.63 -18.57 -9.66
C GLY A 35 40.11 -17.18 -9.41
N GLY A 36 39.01 -16.84 -10.10
CA GLY A 36 38.29 -15.57 -9.94
C GLY A 36 37.34 -15.60 -8.75
N ASN A 37 36.89 -14.41 -8.34
CA ASN A 37 35.92 -14.25 -7.26
C ASN A 37 34.52 -14.58 -7.76
N GLY A 38 33.64 -15.04 -6.88
CA GLY A 38 32.20 -15.15 -7.13
C GLY A 38 31.52 -13.78 -7.16
N GLY A 39 30.41 -13.69 -7.87
CA GLY A 39 29.55 -12.51 -7.91
C GLY A 39 28.67 -12.43 -6.66
N ASN A 40 28.19 -11.24 -6.35
CA ASN A 40 27.21 -11.03 -5.27
C ASN A 40 25.83 -11.49 -5.68
N GLY A 41 25.02 -12.00 -4.74
CA GLY A 41 23.62 -12.30 -4.92
C GLY A 41 22.76 -11.03 -5.03
N GLY A 42 21.60 -11.18 -5.63
CA GLY A 42 20.63 -10.08 -5.81
C GLY A 42 19.98 -9.65 -4.49
N ASN A 43 19.85 -8.36 -4.27
CA ASN A 43 19.07 -7.80 -3.18
C ASN A 43 17.58 -7.83 -3.54
N ILE A 44 16.71 -7.78 -2.51
CA ILE A 44 15.26 -7.58 -2.68
C ILE A 44 14.88 -6.20 -2.15
N TYR A 45 14.17 -5.45 -3.00
CA TYR A 45 13.62 -4.14 -2.68
C TYR A 45 12.09 -4.18 -2.78
N PHE A 46 11.43 -3.40 -1.94
CA PHE A 46 10.03 -3.06 -2.09
C PHE A 46 9.90 -1.61 -2.57
N GLN A 47 8.95 -1.39 -3.46
CA GLN A 47 8.65 -0.07 -4.00
C GLN A 47 7.15 0.10 -4.15
N GLY A 48 6.63 1.28 -3.82
CA GLY A 48 5.22 1.60 -4.00
C GLY A 48 4.84 1.74 -5.46
N SER A 49 3.59 1.39 -5.77
CA SER A 49 3.01 1.59 -7.10
C SER A 49 1.56 2.06 -6.97
N THR A 50 1.18 3.05 -7.76
CA THR A 50 -0.20 3.52 -7.89
C THR A 50 -1.05 2.62 -8.80
N ASN A 51 -0.40 1.77 -9.61
CA ASN A 51 -1.08 0.86 -10.55
C ASN A 51 -1.52 -0.45 -9.89
N ILE A 52 -1.04 -0.73 -8.68
CA ILE A 52 -1.35 -1.94 -7.93
C ILE A 52 -2.22 -1.54 -6.74
N ASN A 53 -3.42 -2.11 -6.66
CA ASN A 53 -4.41 -1.76 -5.63
C ASN A 53 -4.62 -2.84 -4.58
N ASP A 54 -4.00 -4.02 -4.73
CA ASP A 54 -4.15 -5.15 -3.81
C ASP A 54 -2.93 -6.09 -3.80
N LEU A 55 -2.93 -7.05 -2.89
CA LEU A 55 -1.86 -8.03 -2.73
C LEU A 55 -2.15 -9.36 -3.46
N ARG A 56 -3.10 -9.41 -4.42
CA ARG A 56 -3.49 -10.64 -5.14
C ARG A 56 -2.33 -11.33 -5.85
N GLN A 57 -1.33 -10.56 -6.30
CA GLN A 57 -0.15 -11.10 -6.96
C GLN A 57 0.58 -12.15 -6.09
N PHE A 58 0.48 -12.05 -4.76
CA PHE A 58 1.13 -12.98 -3.83
C PHE A 58 0.22 -14.13 -3.37
N ARG A 59 -1.04 -14.18 -3.82
CA ARG A 59 -1.99 -15.19 -3.36
C ARG A 59 -1.49 -16.62 -3.58
N PHE A 60 -0.87 -16.85 -4.74
CA PHE A 60 -0.35 -18.17 -5.12
C PHE A 60 1.18 -18.26 -5.01
N GLN A 61 1.88 -17.13 -5.02
CA GLN A 61 3.33 -17.06 -4.95
C GLN A 61 3.77 -16.47 -3.59
N LYS A 62 3.72 -17.30 -2.56
CA LYS A 62 4.08 -16.89 -1.18
C LYS A 62 5.58 -16.91 -0.90
N LYS A 63 6.39 -17.39 -1.85
CA LYS A 63 7.86 -17.43 -1.77
C LYS A 63 8.46 -16.69 -2.95
N ILE A 64 9.28 -15.69 -2.67
CA ILE A 64 10.00 -14.91 -3.68
C ILE A 64 11.48 -15.02 -3.40
N THR A 65 12.24 -15.38 -4.44
CA THR A 65 13.68 -15.55 -4.34
C THR A 65 14.37 -14.69 -5.40
N ALA A 66 15.38 -13.92 -5.01
CA ALA A 66 16.25 -13.23 -5.95
C ALA A 66 17.32 -14.19 -6.48
N GLU A 67 17.91 -13.83 -7.59
CA GLU A 67 18.94 -14.66 -8.25
C GLU A 67 20.24 -14.72 -7.44
N ASP A 68 20.89 -15.87 -7.52
CA ASP A 68 22.22 -16.09 -6.92
C ASP A 68 23.33 -15.49 -7.79
N GLY A 69 24.39 -15.03 -7.17
CA GLY A 69 25.60 -14.62 -7.87
C GLY A 69 26.29 -15.80 -8.55
N VAL A 70 26.85 -15.53 -9.71
CA VAL A 70 27.57 -16.57 -10.48
C VAL A 70 28.91 -16.89 -9.81
N SER A 71 29.28 -18.16 -9.75
CA SER A 71 30.57 -18.58 -9.23
C SER A 71 31.72 -18.07 -10.12
N GLY A 72 32.85 -17.77 -9.48
CA GLY A 72 34.11 -17.45 -10.16
C GLY A 72 34.61 -18.61 -11.03
N LYS A 73 35.40 -18.29 -12.02
CA LYS A 73 35.94 -19.24 -13.00
C LYS A 73 37.49 -19.17 -13.06
N HIS A 74 38.10 -20.07 -13.82
CA HIS A 74 39.53 -20.03 -14.14
C HIS A 74 39.88 -18.74 -14.92
N LYS A 75 41.18 -18.50 -15.12
CA LYS A 75 41.74 -17.31 -15.81
C LYS A 75 41.32 -15.99 -15.17
N LYS A 76 41.16 -15.96 -13.86
CA LYS A 76 40.75 -14.80 -13.07
C LYS A 76 39.39 -14.20 -13.50
N LEU A 77 38.54 -15.00 -14.13
CA LEU A 77 37.20 -14.55 -14.52
C LEU A 77 36.28 -14.51 -13.30
N PHE A 78 35.83 -13.29 -12.97
CA PHE A 78 34.88 -13.07 -11.88
C PHE A 78 33.47 -13.52 -12.28
N GLY A 79 32.75 -14.07 -11.32
CA GLY A 79 31.32 -14.32 -11.47
C GLY A 79 30.53 -13.02 -11.59
N LYS A 80 29.51 -12.99 -12.44
CA LYS A 80 28.59 -11.84 -12.54
C LYS A 80 27.78 -11.70 -11.25
N ASN A 81 27.60 -10.44 -10.81
CA ASN A 81 26.63 -10.13 -9.76
C ASN A 81 25.21 -10.39 -10.29
N ALA A 82 24.34 -10.91 -9.44
CA ALA A 82 22.94 -11.08 -9.76
C ALA A 82 22.22 -9.73 -9.82
N PRO A 83 21.21 -9.59 -10.67
CA PRO A 83 20.36 -8.40 -10.69
C PRO A 83 19.58 -8.30 -9.37
N HIS A 84 19.27 -7.08 -8.98
CA HIS A 84 18.39 -6.83 -7.84
C HIS A 84 16.93 -7.05 -8.25
N LEU A 85 16.14 -7.59 -7.31
CA LEU A 85 14.72 -7.82 -7.51
C LEU A 85 13.91 -6.72 -6.83
N THR A 86 13.13 -5.97 -7.62
CA THR A 86 12.19 -5.00 -7.07
C THR A 86 10.77 -5.56 -7.11
N ILE A 87 10.13 -5.57 -5.97
CA ILE A 87 8.74 -6.02 -5.78
C ILE A 87 7.88 -4.79 -5.58
N TYR A 88 6.89 -4.61 -6.46
CA TYR A 88 5.96 -3.50 -6.38
C TYR A 88 4.78 -3.84 -5.48
N LEU A 89 4.43 -2.90 -4.59
CA LEU A 89 3.35 -3.01 -3.62
C LEU A 89 2.41 -1.81 -3.73
N PRO A 90 1.14 -1.97 -3.36
CA PRO A 90 0.24 -0.82 -3.20
C PRO A 90 0.79 0.17 -2.18
N LEU A 91 0.56 1.47 -2.39
CA LEU A 91 0.82 2.48 -1.37
C LEU A 91 -0.01 2.18 -0.11
N GLY A 92 0.54 2.49 1.07
CA GLY A 92 -0.08 2.19 2.35
C GLY A 92 0.03 0.71 2.78
N THR A 93 0.81 -0.11 2.05
CA THR A 93 1.12 -1.46 2.52
C THR A 93 2.06 -1.39 3.72
N ARG A 94 1.64 -1.96 4.83
CA ARG A 94 2.45 -2.19 6.03
C ARG A 94 3.11 -3.54 5.95
N ILE A 95 4.43 -3.56 6.11
CA ILE A 95 5.26 -4.76 6.11
C ILE A 95 5.80 -4.96 7.52
N THR A 96 5.48 -6.09 8.12
CA THR A 96 6.01 -6.49 9.43
C THR A 96 6.95 -7.67 9.23
N ASP A 97 8.21 -7.52 9.63
CA ASP A 97 9.16 -8.63 9.69
C ASP A 97 8.85 -9.49 10.92
N MET A 98 8.42 -10.72 10.69
CA MET A 98 8.01 -11.65 11.74
C MET A 98 9.16 -12.14 12.61
N GLY A 99 10.41 -11.98 12.15
CA GLY A 99 11.61 -12.36 12.89
C GLY A 99 12.11 -11.25 13.81
N SER A 100 12.20 -10.01 13.29
CA SER A 100 12.73 -8.86 14.04
C SER A 100 11.66 -7.98 14.68
N GLY A 101 10.39 -8.12 14.27
CA GLY A 101 9.29 -7.24 14.68
C GLY A 101 9.33 -5.85 14.02
N ASN A 102 10.31 -5.58 13.16
CA ASN A 102 10.40 -4.29 12.48
C ASN A 102 9.21 -4.07 11.55
N VAL A 103 8.71 -2.83 11.55
CA VAL A 103 7.58 -2.42 10.72
C VAL A 103 8.01 -1.33 9.75
N ILE A 104 7.67 -1.52 8.48
CA ILE A 104 7.93 -0.56 7.40
C ILE A 104 6.59 -0.29 6.71
N GLU A 105 6.34 0.95 6.31
CA GLU A 105 5.18 1.34 5.52
C GLU A 105 5.60 1.88 4.16
N ILE A 106 4.93 1.42 3.11
CA ILE A 106 5.20 1.85 1.73
C ILE A 106 4.45 3.14 1.45
N THR A 107 5.15 4.27 1.55
CA THR A 107 4.58 5.62 1.37
C THR A 107 5.01 6.31 0.08
N SER A 108 6.06 5.81 -0.60
CA SER A 108 6.66 6.43 -1.79
C SER A 108 6.66 5.50 -2.99
N THR A 109 6.40 6.06 -4.18
CA THR A 109 6.51 5.36 -5.46
C THR A 109 7.90 5.47 -6.08
N THR A 110 8.73 6.41 -5.62
CA THR A 110 10.02 6.71 -6.23
C THR A 110 11.21 6.09 -5.49
N THR A 111 11.07 5.84 -4.19
CA THR A 111 12.16 5.39 -3.34
C THR A 111 12.00 3.91 -3.02
N PRO A 112 12.85 3.01 -3.59
CA PRO A 112 12.84 1.61 -3.23
C PRO A 112 13.41 1.40 -1.82
N ILE A 113 12.78 0.53 -1.04
CA ILE A 113 13.20 0.19 0.33
C ILE A 113 13.89 -1.17 0.30
N LEU A 114 15.14 -1.23 0.77
CA LEU A 114 15.87 -2.48 0.89
C LEU A 114 15.23 -3.38 1.95
N SER A 115 14.77 -4.55 1.54
CA SER A 115 14.10 -5.51 2.42
C SER A 115 15.00 -6.68 2.81
N ALA A 116 15.77 -7.23 1.87
CA ALA A 116 16.71 -8.31 2.13
C ALA A 116 17.99 -8.11 1.31
N ARG A 117 19.13 -8.33 1.94
CA ARG A 117 20.46 -8.20 1.32
C ARG A 117 20.93 -9.50 0.72
N GLY A 118 21.42 -9.43 -0.51
CA GLY A 118 22.12 -10.55 -1.15
C GLY A 118 23.43 -10.90 -0.46
N GLY A 119 23.80 -12.16 -0.56
CA GLY A 119 25.06 -12.66 -0.03
C GLY A 119 26.25 -12.14 -0.83
N LYS A 120 27.36 -11.88 -0.16
CA LYS A 120 28.63 -11.51 -0.82
C LYS A 120 29.22 -12.72 -1.53
N GLY A 121 29.78 -12.51 -2.73
CA GLY A 121 30.57 -13.51 -3.43
C GLY A 121 31.83 -13.89 -2.67
N GLY A 122 32.21 -15.15 -2.77
CA GLY A 122 33.45 -15.68 -2.16
C GLY A 122 34.68 -15.27 -2.97
N ARG A 123 35.79 -15.04 -2.29
CA ARG A 123 37.08 -14.74 -2.92
C ARG A 123 37.67 -15.99 -3.57
N GLY A 124 38.22 -15.85 -4.78
CA GLY A 124 38.97 -16.88 -5.47
C GLY A 124 40.39 -17.06 -4.90
N ASN A 125 41.02 -18.19 -5.22
CA ASN A 125 42.35 -18.46 -4.68
C ASN A 125 43.45 -17.46 -5.10
N ASN A 126 43.22 -16.71 -6.20
CA ASN A 126 44.15 -15.66 -6.61
C ASN A 126 44.26 -14.52 -5.60
N GLU A 127 43.20 -14.22 -4.84
CA GLU A 127 43.15 -13.18 -3.81
C GLU A 127 43.96 -13.56 -2.54
N PHE A 128 44.21 -14.85 -2.34
CA PHE A 128 44.98 -15.36 -1.17
C PHE A 128 46.45 -15.55 -1.43
N LYS A 129 46.91 -15.16 -2.62
CA LYS A 129 48.32 -15.21 -2.97
C LYS A 129 49.11 -14.19 -2.14
N SER A 130 50.14 -14.66 -1.46
CA SER A 130 51.06 -13.83 -0.66
C SER A 130 52.49 -14.32 -0.80
N ALA A 131 53.46 -13.60 -0.25
CA ALA A 131 54.87 -13.97 -0.27
C ALA A 131 55.12 -15.33 0.40
N THR A 132 54.37 -15.64 1.47
CA THR A 132 54.49 -16.89 2.24
C THR A 132 53.57 -17.99 1.71
N ASN A 133 52.48 -17.65 0.95
CA ASN A 133 51.58 -18.62 0.35
C ASN A 133 51.41 -18.30 -1.13
N GLN A 134 52.32 -18.78 -1.96
CA GLN A 134 52.31 -18.48 -3.40
C GLN A 134 51.32 -19.32 -4.19
N THR A 135 50.83 -20.45 -3.66
CA THR A 135 49.93 -21.38 -4.35
C THR A 135 48.75 -21.80 -3.47
N PRO A 136 47.89 -20.86 -3.04
CA PRO A 136 46.74 -21.19 -2.21
C PRO A 136 45.78 -22.11 -2.97
N ARG A 137 45.38 -23.23 -2.33
CA ARG A 137 44.53 -24.28 -2.91
C ARG A 137 43.06 -24.17 -2.47
N TYR A 138 42.67 -23.08 -1.83
CA TYR A 138 41.33 -22.84 -1.32
C TYR A 138 40.77 -21.57 -1.89
N ALA A 139 39.44 -21.52 -1.92
CA ALA A 139 38.65 -20.33 -2.21
C ALA A 139 37.51 -20.22 -1.20
N GLU A 140 36.99 -19.04 -1.02
CA GLU A 140 35.87 -18.82 -0.13
C GLU A 140 34.54 -19.25 -0.80
N LYS A 141 33.67 -19.81 0.01
CA LYS A 141 32.25 -19.98 -0.41
C LYS A 141 31.56 -18.64 -0.38
N GLY A 142 30.64 -18.44 -1.31
CA GLY A 142 29.73 -17.29 -1.27
C GLY A 142 28.90 -17.33 0.02
N ARG A 143 28.57 -16.15 0.55
CA ARG A 143 27.71 -16.03 1.72
C ARG A 143 26.26 -16.21 1.32
N SER A 144 25.46 -16.75 2.23
CA SER A 144 23.99 -16.85 2.04
C SER A 144 23.37 -15.46 2.03
N GLY A 145 22.37 -15.28 1.19
CA GLY A 145 21.50 -14.10 1.23
C GLY A 145 20.58 -14.12 2.46
N GLU A 146 20.07 -12.97 2.83
CA GLU A 146 19.11 -12.84 3.92
C GLU A 146 17.78 -13.49 3.58
N GLU A 147 17.18 -14.14 4.56
CA GLU A 147 15.85 -14.74 4.47
C GLU A 147 14.93 -14.12 5.51
N LYS A 148 13.70 -13.74 5.12
CA LYS A 148 12.74 -13.13 6.02
C LYS A 148 11.35 -13.67 5.79
N LYS A 149 10.61 -13.80 6.88
CA LYS A 149 9.16 -14.05 6.88
C LYS A 149 8.47 -12.73 7.16
N LEU A 150 7.71 -12.25 6.21
CA LEU A 150 7.05 -10.95 6.27
C LEU A 150 5.55 -11.14 6.32
N PHE A 151 4.90 -10.32 7.13
CA PHE A 151 3.46 -10.14 7.11
C PHE A 151 3.16 -8.81 6.42
N LEU A 152 2.49 -8.88 5.27
CA LEU A 152 2.04 -7.71 4.52
C LEU A 152 0.57 -7.47 4.86
N GLU A 153 0.26 -6.26 5.27
CA GLU A 153 -1.10 -5.78 5.54
C GLU A 153 -1.35 -4.54 4.69
N LEU A 154 -2.30 -4.63 3.76
CA LEU A 154 -2.75 -3.48 3.02
C LEU A 154 -3.68 -2.65 3.90
N ARG A 155 -3.21 -1.49 4.32
CA ARG A 155 -4.04 -0.50 5.00
C ARG A 155 -4.61 0.41 3.93
N LEU A 156 -5.90 0.26 3.65
CA LEU A 156 -6.59 1.20 2.78
C LEU A 156 -6.52 2.58 3.42
N ILE A 157 -5.79 3.45 2.78
CA ILE A 157 -5.77 4.88 3.09
C ILE A 157 -6.57 5.52 1.96
N ALA A 158 -7.81 5.87 2.26
CA ALA A 158 -8.52 6.87 1.48
C ALA A 158 -8.20 8.22 2.12
N ASP A 159 -7.79 9.20 1.33
CA ASP A 159 -7.60 10.56 1.84
C ASP A 159 -8.96 11.15 2.25
N VAL A 160 -10.02 10.82 1.50
CA VAL A 160 -11.40 11.27 1.75
C VAL A 160 -12.32 10.08 1.97
N GLY A 161 -13.08 10.09 3.04
CA GLY A 161 -14.15 9.13 3.32
C GLY A 161 -15.52 9.75 3.05
N LEU A 162 -16.31 9.19 2.13
CA LEU A 162 -17.73 9.55 1.98
C LEU A 162 -18.53 8.75 3.01
N ILE A 163 -19.23 9.46 3.89
CA ILE A 163 -20.04 8.90 4.96
C ILE A 163 -21.49 9.41 4.83
N GLY A 164 -22.43 8.76 5.48
CA GLY A 164 -23.84 9.14 5.47
C GLY A 164 -24.76 7.93 5.42
N LEU A 165 -26.04 8.17 5.62
CA LEU A 165 -27.07 7.13 5.60
C LEU A 165 -27.20 6.44 4.23
N PRO A 166 -27.81 5.25 4.16
CA PRO A 166 -28.12 4.62 2.87
C PRO A 166 -28.88 5.59 1.95
N ASN A 167 -28.63 5.50 0.66
CA ASN A 167 -29.26 6.35 -0.38
C ASN A 167 -28.97 7.85 -0.30
N SER A 168 -28.04 8.31 0.54
CA SER A 168 -27.64 9.72 0.60
C SER A 168 -26.78 10.18 -0.59
N GLY A 169 -26.66 9.39 -1.65
CA GLY A 169 -25.98 9.78 -2.89
C GLY A 169 -24.46 9.60 -2.92
N LYS A 170 -23.84 8.94 -1.93
CA LYS A 170 -22.37 8.73 -1.84
C LYS A 170 -21.77 8.08 -3.09
N SER A 171 -22.31 6.93 -3.50
CA SER A 171 -21.77 6.17 -4.63
C SER A 171 -21.93 6.91 -5.96
N SER A 172 -23.06 7.65 -6.14
CA SER A 172 -23.27 8.49 -7.31
C SER A 172 -22.28 9.66 -7.33
N LEU A 173 -22.06 10.29 -6.19
CA LEU A 173 -21.09 11.37 -6.03
C LEU A 173 -19.66 10.88 -6.34
N LEU A 174 -19.28 9.72 -5.82
CA LEU A 174 -17.97 9.11 -6.09
C LEU A 174 -17.77 8.93 -7.60
N GLY A 175 -18.76 8.39 -8.31
CA GLY A 175 -18.69 8.16 -9.75
C GLY A 175 -18.42 9.45 -10.54
N VAL A 176 -19.06 10.56 -10.15
CA VAL A 176 -18.90 11.86 -10.83
C VAL A 176 -17.59 12.55 -10.45
N LEU A 177 -17.15 12.46 -9.19
CA LEU A 177 -15.89 13.07 -8.74
C LEU A 177 -14.65 12.41 -9.36
N THR A 178 -14.71 11.12 -9.62
CA THR A 178 -13.51 10.35 -9.98
C THR A 178 -13.35 10.11 -11.48
N ASN A 179 -14.27 10.56 -12.34
CA ASN A 179 -14.25 10.39 -13.82
C ASN A 179 -13.97 8.94 -14.29
N ALA A 180 -14.00 7.98 -13.40
CA ALA A 180 -13.74 6.58 -13.67
C ALA A 180 -14.91 5.76 -13.14
N ARG A 181 -15.20 4.64 -13.77
CA ARG A 181 -16.06 3.62 -13.13
C ARG A 181 -15.41 3.26 -11.81
N PRO A 182 -16.07 3.50 -10.65
CA PRO A 182 -15.51 3.13 -9.35
C PRO A 182 -15.08 1.68 -9.42
N LYS A 183 -13.83 1.38 -9.12
CA LYS A 183 -13.41 -0.02 -9.01
C LYS A 183 -14.00 -0.57 -7.73
N ILE A 184 -14.88 -1.55 -7.88
CA ILE A 184 -15.46 -2.29 -6.78
C ILE A 184 -14.33 -3.03 -6.06
N GLY A 185 -14.04 -2.65 -4.84
CA GLY A 185 -13.05 -3.32 -3.98
C GLY A 185 -13.70 -4.51 -3.28
N ASN A 186 -13.44 -5.73 -3.75
CA ASN A 186 -13.88 -6.97 -3.08
C ASN A 186 -13.06 -7.21 -1.82
N TYR A 187 -13.56 -6.87 -0.65
CA TYR A 187 -12.91 -7.17 0.64
C TYR A 187 -13.40 -8.50 1.20
N ALA A 188 -12.46 -9.38 1.55
CA ALA A 188 -12.72 -10.75 2.01
C ALA A 188 -13.58 -10.84 3.29
N PHE A 189 -13.82 -9.71 3.95
CA PHE A 189 -14.54 -9.63 5.23
C PHE A 189 -15.81 -8.78 5.14
N THR A 190 -16.21 -8.35 3.93
CA THR A 190 -17.42 -7.55 3.74
C THR A 190 -18.33 -8.22 2.73
N THR A 191 -19.62 -8.29 3.05
CA THR A 191 -20.67 -8.64 2.08
C THR A 191 -21.01 -7.45 1.20
N LEU A 192 -20.57 -6.24 1.57
CA LEU A 192 -20.67 -5.00 0.82
C LEU A 192 -19.26 -4.52 0.46
N GLU A 193 -19.02 -4.24 -0.80
CA GLU A 193 -17.73 -3.83 -1.34
C GLU A 193 -17.64 -2.31 -1.30
N PRO A 194 -16.62 -1.70 -0.65
CA PRO A 194 -16.42 -0.26 -0.72
C PRO A 194 -16.00 0.11 -2.15
N ASN A 195 -16.62 1.14 -2.67
CA ASN A 195 -16.22 1.71 -3.94
C ASN A 195 -15.10 2.71 -3.68
N ILE A 196 -13.99 2.56 -4.39
CA ILE A 196 -12.87 3.49 -4.32
C ILE A 196 -12.68 4.14 -5.68
N GLY A 197 -12.54 5.45 -5.68
CA GLY A 197 -12.21 6.23 -6.85
C GLY A 197 -11.02 7.13 -6.59
N MET A 198 -10.36 7.58 -7.66
CA MET A 198 -9.25 8.52 -7.59
C MET A 198 -9.72 9.91 -7.98
N PHE A 199 -9.60 10.86 -7.08
CA PHE A 199 -9.75 12.27 -7.36
C PHE A 199 -8.35 12.89 -7.48
N LYS A 200 -7.93 13.17 -8.71
CA LYS A 200 -6.53 13.54 -9.02
C LYS A 200 -5.58 12.45 -8.49
N LYS A 201 -4.78 12.76 -7.46
CA LYS A 201 -3.86 11.84 -6.78
C LYS A 201 -4.38 11.30 -5.43
N HIS A 202 -5.58 11.71 -5.03
CA HIS A 202 -6.16 11.38 -3.73
C HIS A 202 -7.23 10.30 -3.86
N PRO A 203 -7.11 9.17 -3.17
CA PRO A 203 -8.14 8.15 -3.14
C PRO A 203 -9.33 8.62 -2.30
N ILE A 204 -10.54 8.47 -2.86
CA ILE A 204 -11.81 8.67 -2.18
C ILE A 204 -12.48 7.32 -2.00
N ALA A 205 -12.94 7.00 -0.80
CA ALA A 205 -13.70 5.79 -0.52
C ALA A 205 -15.16 6.11 -0.20
N ASP A 206 -16.09 5.46 -0.89
CA ASP A 206 -17.46 5.33 -0.46
C ASP A 206 -17.52 4.29 0.65
N ILE A 207 -17.89 4.70 1.85
CA ILE A 207 -17.93 3.84 3.02
C ILE A 207 -19.39 3.39 3.22
N PRO A 208 -19.74 2.16 2.73
CA PRO A 208 -21.09 1.66 2.84
C PRO A 208 -21.38 1.23 4.27
N GLY A 209 -22.62 1.39 4.70
CA GLY A 209 -23.14 0.64 5.85
C GLY A 209 -23.00 1.29 7.21
N LEU A 210 -23.06 2.62 7.32
CA LEU A 210 -23.51 3.25 8.56
C LEU A 210 -25.03 3.02 8.67
N ILE A 211 -25.44 1.84 9.13
CA ILE A 211 -26.84 1.48 9.40
C ILE A 211 -27.01 1.51 10.91
N GLU A 212 -28.15 1.99 11.40
CA GLU A 212 -28.53 1.94 12.81
C GLU A 212 -28.14 0.60 13.48
N GLY A 213 -27.28 0.66 14.49
CA GLY A 213 -26.81 -0.52 15.23
C GLY A 213 -25.53 -1.20 14.74
N ALA A 214 -24.80 -0.63 13.78
CA ALA A 214 -23.53 -1.16 13.29
C ALA A 214 -22.45 -1.28 14.40
N SER A 215 -22.51 -0.42 15.42
CA SER A 215 -21.61 -0.44 16.59
C SER A 215 -21.88 -1.60 17.56
N LYS A 216 -23.08 -2.20 17.55
CA LYS A 216 -23.48 -3.28 18.49
C LYS A 216 -23.07 -4.69 18.02
N GLY A 217 -22.10 -4.83 17.10
CA GLY A 217 -21.54 -6.12 16.72
C GLY A 217 -22.42 -6.97 15.79
N LYS A 218 -23.60 -6.53 15.39
CA LYS A 218 -24.51 -7.21 14.46
C LYS A 218 -24.28 -6.87 12.99
N GLY A 219 -23.09 -6.37 12.62
CA GLY A 219 -22.87 -5.97 11.23
C GLY A 219 -21.44 -5.62 10.91
N LEU A 220 -21.23 -5.36 9.67
CA LEU A 220 -20.02 -4.96 8.97
C LEU A 220 -19.37 -3.66 9.51
N GLY A 221 -20.07 -2.90 10.37
CA GLY A 221 -19.72 -1.54 10.80
C GLY A 221 -18.33 -1.39 11.45
N VAL A 222 -17.94 -2.24 12.38
CA VAL A 222 -16.67 -2.11 13.11
C VAL A 222 -15.44 -2.19 12.20
N LYS A 223 -15.50 -3.03 11.17
CA LYS A 223 -14.38 -3.17 10.22
C LYS A 223 -14.27 -1.95 9.31
N PHE A 224 -15.40 -1.36 8.91
CA PHE A 224 -15.42 -0.13 8.11
C PHE A 224 -14.98 1.09 8.91
N LEU A 225 -15.36 1.19 10.18
CA LEU A 225 -14.96 2.28 11.05
C LEU A 225 -13.43 2.35 11.23
N LYS A 226 -12.74 1.20 11.21
CA LYS A 226 -11.26 1.15 11.16
C LYS A 226 -10.68 1.81 9.88
N HIS A 227 -11.40 1.81 8.78
CA HIS A 227 -10.96 2.49 7.57
C HIS A 227 -11.20 3.98 7.64
N ILE A 228 -12.30 4.41 8.29
CA ILE A 228 -12.57 5.83 8.56
C ILE A 228 -11.47 6.43 9.45
N GLU A 229 -10.96 5.70 10.45
CA GLU A 229 -9.85 6.17 11.29
C GLU A 229 -8.65 6.69 10.49
N LYS A 230 -8.44 6.15 9.29
CA LYS A 230 -7.26 6.44 8.47
C LYS A 230 -7.50 7.49 7.37
N THR A 231 -8.73 7.95 7.19
CA THR A 231 -9.01 9.05 6.26
C THR A 231 -8.52 10.37 6.85
N LYS A 232 -8.12 11.30 5.98
CA LYS A 232 -7.74 12.66 6.39
C LYS A 232 -8.95 13.54 6.63
N VAL A 233 -9.94 13.42 5.74
CA VAL A 233 -11.15 14.26 5.71
C VAL A 233 -12.36 13.38 5.52
N LEU A 234 -13.46 13.75 6.15
CA LEU A 234 -14.77 13.14 5.96
C LEU A 234 -15.68 14.05 5.17
N VAL A 235 -16.41 13.51 4.20
CA VAL A 235 -17.51 14.19 3.52
C VAL A 235 -18.81 13.50 3.93
N HIS A 236 -19.57 14.17 4.77
CA HIS A 236 -20.84 13.67 5.30
C HIS A 236 -21.98 14.03 4.35
N CYS A 237 -22.37 13.06 3.55
CA CYS A 237 -23.44 13.19 2.58
C CYS A 237 -24.82 13.05 3.26
N ILE A 238 -25.63 14.09 3.18
CA ILE A 238 -27.01 14.14 3.71
C ILE A 238 -27.95 14.46 2.55
N ASP A 239 -28.98 13.67 2.40
CA ASP A 239 -30.01 13.91 1.37
C ASP A 239 -30.79 15.18 1.69
N SER A 240 -30.85 16.14 0.76
CA SER A 240 -31.56 17.39 0.96
C SER A 240 -33.11 17.22 1.01
N THR A 241 -33.60 16.06 0.54
CA THR A 241 -35.03 15.71 0.57
C THR A 241 -35.43 14.99 1.86
N ASP A 242 -34.48 14.70 2.77
CA ASP A 242 -34.80 14.08 4.05
C ASP A 242 -35.65 15.02 4.90
N GLU A 243 -36.70 14.47 5.52
CA GLU A 243 -37.59 15.23 6.39
C GLU A 243 -36.89 15.79 7.64
N ASN A 244 -35.83 15.10 8.09
CA ASN A 244 -35.07 15.48 9.28
C ASN A 244 -33.56 15.33 9.08
N VAL A 245 -32.94 16.31 8.42
CA VAL A 245 -31.49 16.35 8.16
C VAL A 245 -30.64 16.40 9.44
N GLU A 246 -31.17 16.94 10.52
CA GLU A 246 -30.50 16.97 11.81
C GLU A 246 -30.39 15.57 12.39
N LYS A 247 -31.48 14.80 12.39
CA LYS A 247 -31.47 13.41 12.85
C LYS A 247 -30.55 12.55 11.98
N ALA A 248 -30.56 12.76 10.67
CA ALA A 248 -29.65 12.05 9.76
C ALA A 248 -28.17 12.29 10.12
N TYR A 249 -27.81 13.54 10.39
CA TYR A 249 -26.48 13.92 10.86
C TYR A 249 -26.12 13.27 12.20
N GLU A 250 -27.00 13.39 13.20
CA GLU A 250 -26.76 12.89 14.54
C GLU A 250 -26.66 11.37 14.60
N THR A 251 -27.41 10.65 13.77
CA THR A 251 -27.33 9.19 13.69
C THR A 251 -25.91 8.74 13.37
N VAL A 252 -25.29 9.32 12.35
CA VAL A 252 -23.93 9.00 11.94
C VAL A 252 -22.92 9.38 13.02
N ARG A 253 -23.07 10.56 13.62
CA ARG A 253 -22.18 11.03 14.70
C ARG A 253 -22.28 10.18 15.98
N SER A 254 -23.48 9.69 16.29
CA SER A 254 -23.69 8.80 17.43
C SER A 254 -23.01 7.44 17.22
N GLU A 255 -22.99 6.90 16.01
CA GLU A 255 -22.26 5.68 15.68
C GLU A 255 -20.75 5.86 15.83
N PHE A 256 -20.20 6.99 15.37
CA PHE A 256 -18.80 7.32 15.59
C PHE A 256 -18.44 7.37 17.07
N LYS A 257 -19.27 8.06 17.87
CA LYS A 257 -19.08 8.17 19.31
C LYS A 257 -19.07 6.81 20.00
N GLN A 258 -19.96 5.90 19.59
CA GLN A 258 -20.05 4.56 20.17
C GLN A 258 -18.85 3.67 19.79
N TYR A 259 -18.29 3.87 18.61
CA TYR A 259 -17.16 3.08 18.16
C TYR A 259 -15.82 3.65 18.64
N ASN A 260 -15.53 4.91 18.35
CA ASN A 260 -14.30 5.61 18.75
C ASN A 260 -14.52 7.12 18.71
N ALA A 261 -14.52 7.74 19.87
CA ALA A 261 -14.78 9.17 20.02
C ALA A 261 -13.79 10.05 19.22
N SER A 262 -12.56 9.57 18.95
CA SER A 262 -11.57 10.31 18.16
C SER A 262 -12.01 10.57 16.70
N LEU A 263 -12.99 9.82 16.20
CA LEU A 263 -13.56 10.07 14.87
C LEU A 263 -14.37 11.38 14.82
N LEU A 264 -14.85 11.86 15.97
CA LEU A 264 -15.59 13.12 16.07
C LEU A 264 -14.68 14.34 15.86
N ASP A 265 -13.38 14.20 16.08
CA ASP A 265 -12.39 15.28 15.95
C ASP A 265 -11.83 15.42 14.53
N LYS A 266 -12.23 14.51 13.61
CA LYS A 266 -11.75 14.57 12.22
C LYS A 266 -12.35 15.76 11.47
N PRO A 267 -11.55 16.38 10.57
CA PRO A 267 -12.07 17.38 9.64
C PRO A 267 -13.25 16.81 8.86
N GLU A 268 -14.38 17.48 8.93
CA GLU A 268 -15.63 17.06 8.31
C GLU A 268 -16.25 18.18 7.48
N ILE A 269 -16.63 17.85 6.25
CA ILE A 269 -17.43 18.71 5.37
C ILE A 269 -18.82 18.11 5.30
N ILE A 270 -19.85 18.84 5.69
CA ILE A 270 -21.24 18.43 5.53
C ILE A 270 -21.68 18.79 4.11
N LEU A 271 -22.16 17.80 3.38
CA LEU A 271 -22.59 17.94 2.00
C LEU A 271 -24.09 17.60 1.86
N LEU A 272 -24.92 18.61 1.62
CA LEU A 272 -26.29 18.39 1.20
C LEU A 272 -26.31 17.93 -0.26
N THR A 273 -26.71 16.70 -0.48
CA THR A 273 -26.79 16.05 -1.80
C THR A 273 -28.20 16.18 -2.40
N LYS A 274 -28.36 15.84 -3.68
CA LYS A 274 -29.66 15.84 -4.40
C LYS A 274 -30.41 17.16 -4.33
N THR A 275 -29.69 18.27 -4.36
CA THR A 275 -30.29 19.61 -4.25
C THR A 275 -31.18 19.99 -5.44
N ASP A 276 -31.11 19.25 -6.53
CA ASP A 276 -32.00 19.32 -7.68
C ASP A 276 -33.43 18.83 -7.39
N LEU A 277 -33.63 18.03 -6.34
CA LEU A 277 -34.91 17.46 -5.94
C LEU A 277 -35.59 18.26 -4.82
N ALA A 278 -34.91 19.21 -4.18
CA ALA A 278 -35.43 20.01 -3.07
C ALA A 278 -35.71 21.46 -3.49
N THR A 279 -36.66 22.09 -2.81
CA THR A 279 -36.94 23.52 -3.05
C THR A 279 -35.84 24.40 -2.44
N GLU A 280 -35.62 25.59 -3.02
CA GLU A 280 -34.62 26.53 -2.45
C GLU A 280 -34.91 26.90 -0.98
N LYS A 281 -36.19 26.96 -0.60
CA LYS A 281 -36.59 27.24 0.79
C LYS A 281 -36.15 26.11 1.72
N THR A 282 -36.33 24.86 1.31
CA THR A 282 -35.90 23.66 2.06
C THR A 282 -34.40 23.65 2.19
N ILE A 283 -33.65 23.86 1.09
CA ILE A 283 -32.22 23.90 1.10
C ILE A 283 -31.68 24.96 2.05
N LYS A 284 -32.20 26.20 1.99
CA LYS A 284 -31.78 27.28 2.89
C LYS A 284 -32.06 26.97 4.36
N ASN A 285 -33.20 26.31 4.66
CA ASN A 285 -33.49 25.88 6.02
C ASN A 285 -32.54 24.78 6.51
N ASN A 286 -32.30 23.77 5.69
CA ASN A 286 -31.40 22.66 6.02
C ASN A 286 -29.97 23.15 6.25
N ILE A 287 -29.49 24.11 5.45
CA ILE A 287 -28.19 24.75 5.66
C ILE A 287 -28.13 25.43 7.03
N LYS A 288 -29.14 26.20 7.41
CA LYS A 288 -29.17 26.89 8.71
C LYS A 288 -29.12 25.91 9.88
N ILE A 289 -29.86 24.81 9.79
CA ILE A 289 -29.85 23.75 10.83
C ILE A 289 -28.46 23.12 10.96
N LEU A 290 -27.87 22.75 9.85
CA LEU A 290 -26.57 22.04 9.86
C LEU A 290 -25.39 22.96 10.19
N GLN A 291 -25.44 24.25 9.85
CA GLN A 291 -24.43 25.23 10.24
C GLN A 291 -24.29 25.41 11.76
N GLN A 292 -25.37 25.17 12.51
CA GLN A 292 -25.33 25.20 13.99
C GLN A 292 -24.45 24.09 14.59
N LYS A 293 -24.13 23.06 13.81
CA LYS A 293 -23.23 21.97 14.25
C LYS A 293 -21.73 22.33 14.15
N GLY A 294 -21.38 23.53 13.67
CA GLY A 294 -20.03 24.09 13.64
C GLY A 294 -19.16 23.65 12.46
N ASN A 295 -19.67 22.83 11.54
CA ASN A 295 -18.94 22.36 10.36
C ASN A 295 -19.30 23.16 9.10
N LYS A 296 -18.41 23.14 8.11
CA LYS A 296 -18.68 23.74 6.81
C LYS A 296 -19.77 22.96 6.07
N VAL A 297 -20.82 23.65 5.61
CA VAL A 297 -21.93 23.06 4.89
C VAL A 297 -21.86 23.47 3.42
N LEU A 298 -21.81 22.50 2.52
CA LEU A 298 -21.85 22.66 1.08
C LEU A 298 -23.13 22.03 0.50
N THR A 299 -23.51 22.47 -0.68
CA THR A 299 -24.65 21.92 -1.43
C THR A 299 -24.18 21.35 -2.75
N CYS A 300 -24.70 20.20 -3.14
CA CYS A 300 -24.28 19.54 -4.37
C CYS A 300 -25.46 18.82 -5.05
N SER A 301 -25.50 18.97 -6.37
CA SER A 301 -26.21 18.05 -7.25
C SER A 301 -25.24 17.48 -8.27
N ILE A 302 -25.33 16.18 -8.52
CA ILE A 302 -24.52 15.51 -9.54
C ILE A 302 -24.82 16.00 -10.96
N TYR A 303 -25.96 16.66 -11.15
CA TYR A 303 -26.40 17.27 -12.42
C TYR A 303 -25.97 18.74 -12.55
N ASN A 304 -25.43 19.36 -11.50
CA ASN A 304 -25.02 20.76 -11.51
C ASN A 304 -23.49 20.88 -11.41
N GLN A 305 -22.86 21.17 -12.57
CA GLN A 305 -21.41 21.27 -12.67
C GLN A 305 -20.81 22.33 -11.74
N LYS A 306 -21.48 23.49 -11.55
CA LYS A 306 -20.98 24.55 -10.67
C LYS A 306 -20.85 24.08 -9.21
N SER A 307 -21.85 23.33 -8.72
CA SER A 307 -21.83 22.81 -7.35
C SER A 307 -20.74 21.72 -7.18
N LEU A 308 -20.50 20.91 -8.21
CA LEU A 308 -19.42 19.95 -8.24
C LEU A 308 -18.04 20.61 -8.23
N ASP A 309 -17.88 21.70 -8.99
CA ASP A 309 -16.61 22.42 -9.03
C ASP A 309 -16.28 23.10 -7.70
N ILE A 310 -17.28 23.65 -7.01
CA ILE A 310 -17.12 24.19 -5.65
C ILE A 310 -16.67 23.08 -4.69
N LEU A 311 -17.31 21.91 -4.73
CA LEU A 311 -16.91 20.76 -3.90
C LEU A 311 -15.48 20.30 -4.20
N LYS A 312 -15.09 20.24 -5.49
CA LYS A 312 -13.75 19.87 -5.91
C LYS A 312 -12.70 20.85 -5.39
N GLN A 313 -12.95 22.16 -5.51
CA GLN A 313 -12.07 23.21 -4.98
C GLN A 313 -11.91 23.08 -3.45
N GLU A 314 -13.02 22.82 -2.75
CA GLU A 314 -12.97 22.63 -1.31
C GLU A 314 -12.16 21.42 -0.91
N LEU A 315 -12.36 20.28 -1.58
CA LEU A 315 -11.56 19.07 -1.35
C LEU A 315 -10.06 19.31 -1.59
N GLU A 316 -9.72 20.10 -2.62
CA GLU A 316 -8.33 20.47 -2.90
C GLU A 316 -7.71 21.37 -1.83
N SER A 317 -8.52 22.20 -1.18
CA SER A 317 -8.03 23.10 -0.13
C SER A 317 -7.73 22.37 1.19
N VAL A 318 -8.34 21.21 1.41
CA VAL A 318 -8.23 20.45 2.66
C VAL A 318 -7.28 19.25 2.53
N LEU A 319 -6.94 18.82 1.31
CA LEU A 319 -6.05 17.70 0.98
C LEU A 319 -4.62 18.12 0.69
#